data_28370d34352e2c7eb5d08b4276ec5afc
#
_entry.id   28370d34352e2c7eb5d08b4276ec5afc
#
_cell.length_a   1.000
_cell.length_b   1.000
_cell.length_c   1.000
_cell.angle_alpha   90.00
_cell.angle_beta   90.00
_cell.angle_gamma   90.00
#
_symmetry.space_group_name_H-M   'P 1'
#
loop_
_entity.id
_entity.type
_entity.pdbx_description
1 polymer ?
#
loop_
_entity_poly.entity_id
_entity_poly.type
_entity_poly.pdbx_seq_one_letter_code
_entity_poly.pdbx_strand_id
1 'polypeptide(L)'
;NRTVPVVILTGHLGAGKTTVLNHLLRHPGLRAGVIINDFGAINVDAALVQGQIDEVASVSGGCLCCLDDASQLDEALDALSHPKLALDALIIEASGLAEPGTLARLVWLSPVTHIRLSSVVDIVDAKRHFDTVDLGGVPPRRYGVASLVVINRIDELTAQERVGQVVRIEARIRQRNPRATIIHTRH
;
A
#
# COMPACT_ATOMS: atom_id res chain seq x y z
N ASN A 1 -10.81 -1.52 23.77
CA ASN A 1 -9.62 -0.87 23.18
C ASN A 1 -9.83 -0.75 21.67
N ARG A 2 -9.81 0.48 21.15
CA ARG A 2 -9.90 0.73 19.69
C ARG A 2 -8.55 0.36 19.08
N THR A 3 -8.51 -0.58 18.14
CA THR A 3 -7.31 -0.89 17.35
C THR A 3 -7.27 0.00 16.11
N VAL A 4 -6.08 0.49 15.77
CA VAL A 4 -5.86 1.29 14.55
C VAL A 4 -5.74 0.34 13.35
N PRO A 5 -6.56 0.50 12.30
CA PRO A 5 -6.44 -0.31 11.09
C PRO A 5 -5.16 0.04 10.33
N VAL A 6 -4.42 -0.98 9.92
CA VAL A 6 -3.22 -0.84 9.07
C VAL A 6 -3.61 -1.18 7.63
N VAL A 7 -3.32 -0.27 6.72
CA VAL A 7 -3.51 -0.42 5.27
C VAL A 7 -2.13 -0.48 4.61
N ILE A 8 -1.86 -1.52 3.86
CA ILE A 8 -0.65 -1.63 3.05
C ILE A 8 -0.95 -1.16 1.65
N LEU A 9 -0.26 -0.11 1.20
CA LEU A 9 -0.34 0.41 -0.15
C LEU A 9 0.85 -0.13 -0.95
N THR A 10 0.57 -0.95 -1.92
CA THR A 10 1.57 -1.60 -2.78
C THR A 10 1.30 -1.30 -4.25
N GLY A 11 2.24 -1.63 -5.10
CA GLY A 11 2.16 -1.40 -6.54
C GLY A 11 3.55 -1.38 -7.14
N HIS A 12 3.68 -1.74 -8.41
CA HIS A 12 4.96 -1.70 -9.10
C HIS A 12 5.53 -0.26 -9.15
N LEU A 13 6.83 -0.15 -9.41
CA LEU A 13 7.50 1.15 -9.54
C LEU A 13 6.78 2.01 -10.60
N GLY A 14 6.45 3.24 -10.25
CA GLY A 14 5.75 4.18 -11.13
C GLY A 14 4.24 3.95 -11.28
N ALA A 15 3.61 3.00 -10.57
CA ALA A 15 2.16 2.75 -10.66
C ALA A 15 1.29 3.87 -10.07
N GLY A 16 1.88 4.82 -9.34
CA GLY A 16 1.15 5.96 -8.76
C GLY A 16 0.83 5.81 -7.27
N LYS A 17 1.54 4.96 -6.53
CA LYS A 17 1.34 4.77 -5.07
C LYS A 17 1.36 6.08 -4.30
N THR A 18 2.45 6.84 -4.43
CA THR A 18 2.62 8.12 -3.74
C THR A 18 1.55 9.14 -4.13
N THR A 19 1.10 9.15 -5.39
CA THR A 19 0.00 10.01 -5.84
C THR A 19 -1.31 9.65 -5.15
N VAL A 20 -1.63 8.35 -5.09
CA VAL A 20 -2.83 7.86 -4.39
C VAL A 20 -2.73 8.16 -2.89
N LEU A 21 -1.57 7.92 -2.28
CA LEU A 21 -1.33 8.24 -0.87
C LEU A 21 -1.56 9.72 -0.58
N ASN A 22 -0.95 10.61 -1.36
CA ASN A 22 -1.12 12.05 -1.22
C ASN A 22 -2.58 12.50 -1.40
N HIS A 23 -3.32 11.84 -2.29
CA HIS A 23 -4.74 12.12 -2.47
C HIS A 23 -5.55 11.71 -1.23
N LEU A 24 -5.28 10.54 -0.66
CA LEU A 24 -5.93 10.07 0.56
C LEU A 24 -5.64 10.99 1.74
N LEU A 25 -4.39 11.43 1.91
CA LEU A 25 -3.98 12.30 3.02
C LEU A 25 -4.59 13.70 2.96
N ARG A 26 -5.04 14.14 1.79
CA ARG A 26 -5.78 15.42 1.64
C ARG A 26 -7.26 15.31 1.97
N HIS A 27 -7.76 14.11 2.24
CA HIS A 27 -9.18 13.93 2.54
C HIS A 27 -9.51 14.58 3.89
N PRO A 28 -10.45 15.54 3.93
CA PRO A 28 -10.80 16.22 5.17
C PRO A 28 -11.39 15.24 6.18
N GLY A 29 -10.88 15.29 7.40
CA GLY A 29 -11.33 14.43 8.50
C GLY A 29 -10.62 13.07 8.60
N LEU A 30 -9.72 12.70 7.69
CA LEU A 30 -8.86 11.53 7.84
C LEU A 30 -7.60 11.90 8.63
N ARG A 31 -7.42 11.26 9.78
CA ARG A 31 -6.18 11.33 10.57
C ARG A 31 -5.39 10.05 10.34
N ALA A 32 -4.43 10.07 9.42
CA ALA A 32 -3.63 8.92 9.07
C ALA A 32 -2.17 9.10 9.47
N GLY A 33 -1.57 8.07 10.06
CA GLY A 33 -0.11 7.92 10.16
C GLY A 33 0.42 7.24 8.91
N VAL A 34 1.64 7.58 8.49
CA VAL A 34 2.26 7.02 7.29
C VAL A 34 3.63 6.44 7.61
N ILE A 35 3.86 5.23 7.14
CA ILE A 35 5.17 4.57 7.14
C ILE A 35 5.56 4.38 5.67
N ILE A 36 6.67 4.97 5.25
CA ILE A 36 7.21 4.78 3.90
C ILE A 36 8.35 3.77 3.99
N ASN A 37 8.17 2.66 3.31
CA ASN A 37 9.19 1.63 3.15
C ASN A 37 9.79 1.73 1.75
N ASP A 38 10.88 2.46 1.62
CA ASP A 38 11.65 2.52 0.38
C ASP A 38 12.95 1.73 0.50
N PHE A 39 13.55 1.38 -0.64
CA PHE A 39 14.77 0.58 -0.72
C PHE A 39 15.90 1.29 0.02
N GLY A 40 16.26 0.82 1.23
CA GLY A 40 17.38 1.32 2.03
C GLY A 40 17.06 2.36 3.10
N ALA A 41 15.82 2.81 3.26
CA ALA A 41 15.42 3.66 4.37
C ALA A 41 13.92 3.52 4.66
N ILE A 42 13.57 3.34 5.93
CA ILE A 42 12.21 3.58 6.39
C ILE A 42 12.13 5.06 6.73
N ASN A 43 11.43 5.83 5.93
CA ASN A 43 11.12 7.21 6.26
C ASN A 43 9.68 7.29 6.77
N VAL A 44 9.53 7.68 8.01
CA VAL A 44 8.23 8.08 8.55
C VAL A 44 8.05 9.55 8.22
N ASP A 45 7.37 9.82 7.13
CA ASP A 45 7.08 11.20 6.73
C ASP A 45 5.75 11.65 7.34
N ALA A 46 5.78 12.00 8.64
CA ALA A 46 4.66 12.65 9.30
C ALA A 46 4.47 14.11 8.80
N ALA A 47 5.38 14.63 8.00
CA ALA A 47 5.29 15.97 7.43
C ALA A 47 4.17 16.12 6.38
N LEU A 48 3.63 15.02 5.87
CA LEU A 48 2.49 15.05 4.93
C LEU A 48 1.13 15.23 5.62
N VAL A 49 1.08 15.09 6.93
CA VAL A 49 -0.10 15.47 7.74
C VAL A 49 0.06 16.94 8.13
N GLN A 50 -0.12 17.84 7.18
CA GLN A 50 -0.07 19.27 7.43
C GLN A 50 -1.03 19.64 8.58
N GLY A 51 -0.46 19.92 9.74
CA GLY A 51 -1.07 20.74 10.78
C GLY A 51 -1.55 20.03 12.05
N GLN A 52 -1.31 18.73 12.28
CA GLN A 52 -1.86 18.06 13.46
C GLN A 52 -0.96 17.09 14.24
N ILE A 53 0.30 16.91 13.90
CA ILE A 53 1.20 16.02 14.65
C ILE A 53 2.49 16.75 14.98
N ASP A 54 2.72 17.03 16.29
CA ASP A 54 3.94 17.67 16.80
C ASP A 54 5.13 16.70 16.98
N GLU A 55 4.95 15.41 16.75
CA GLU A 55 6.00 14.40 16.86
C GLU A 55 6.09 13.56 15.61
N VAL A 56 7.19 13.72 14.89
CA VAL A 56 7.59 12.89 13.74
C VAL A 56 8.47 11.77 14.25
N ALA A 57 7.99 10.53 14.23
CA ALA A 57 8.86 9.38 14.42
C ALA A 57 9.56 9.07 13.08
N SER A 58 10.81 9.48 12.95
CA SER A 58 11.67 9.10 11.82
C SER A 58 12.42 7.82 12.20
N VAL A 59 12.15 6.72 11.51
CA VAL A 59 12.91 5.48 11.66
C VAL A 59 13.77 5.31 10.41
N SER A 60 15.07 5.46 10.57
CA SER A 60 16.05 5.29 9.49
C SER A 60 16.73 3.93 9.60
N GLY A 61 16.65 3.13 8.55
CA GLY A 61 17.42 1.89 8.40
C GLY A 61 16.73 0.80 7.59
N GLY A 62 17.43 0.18 6.70
CA GLY A 62 17.26 -1.16 6.15
C GLY A 62 16.06 -1.47 5.24
N CYS A 63 16.25 -2.47 4.39
CA CYS A 63 15.19 -3.04 3.55
C CYS A 63 14.35 -4.05 4.37
N LEU A 64 13.04 -3.90 4.48
CA LEU A 64 12.10 -4.85 5.15
C LEU A 64 12.10 -6.29 4.58
N CYS A 65 13.02 -6.62 3.68
CA CYS A 65 13.23 -7.98 3.19
C CYS A 65 14.16 -8.82 4.07
N CYS A 66 14.79 -8.23 5.13
CA CYS A 66 15.66 -8.92 6.06
C CYS A 66 14.97 -9.04 7.43
N LEU A 67 15.20 -10.14 8.15
CA LEU A 67 14.59 -10.41 9.46
C LEU A 67 14.95 -9.37 10.55
N ASP A 68 16.03 -8.63 10.36
CA ASP A 68 16.51 -7.60 11.29
C ASP A 68 15.64 -6.32 11.27
N ASP A 69 14.79 -6.15 10.25
CA ASP A 69 13.99 -4.95 10.05
C ASP A 69 12.57 -5.06 10.64
N ALA A 70 12.15 -6.26 11.07
CA ALA A 70 10.84 -6.46 11.70
C ALA A 70 10.70 -5.65 13.00
N SER A 71 11.80 -5.50 13.77
CA SER A 71 11.79 -4.71 15.01
C SER A 71 11.53 -3.24 14.77
N GLN A 72 12.09 -2.67 13.70
CA GLN A 72 11.90 -1.26 13.35
C GLN A 72 10.46 -1.00 12.87
N LEU A 73 9.88 -1.95 12.13
CA LEU A 73 8.47 -1.87 11.77
C LEU A 73 7.57 -1.91 13.01
N ASP A 74 7.85 -2.82 13.94
CA ASP A 74 7.09 -2.95 15.18
C ASP A 74 7.20 -1.68 16.04
N GLU A 75 8.39 -1.09 16.16
CA GLU A 75 8.60 0.19 16.85
C GLU A 75 7.80 1.32 16.21
N ALA A 76 7.82 1.43 14.88
CA ALA A 76 7.04 2.44 14.15
C ALA A 76 5.52 2.22 14.31
N LEU A 77 5.08 0.97 14.24
CA LEU A 77 3.68 0.61 14.43
C LEU A 77 3.21 0.93 15.85
N ASP A 78 4.01 0.62 16.88
CA ASP A 78 3.68 0.91 18.27
C ASP A 78 3.61 2.42 18.52
N ALA A 79 4.63 3.17 18.09
CA ALA A 79 4.67 4.62 18.24
C ALA A 79 3.46 5.30 17.59
N LEU A 80 3.15 4.95 16.34
CA LEU A 80 2.06 5.58 15.58
C LEU A 80 0.66 5.07 15.99
N SER A 81 0.53 3.89 16.56
CA SER A 81 -0.75 3.37 17.03
C SER A 81 -1.13 3.84 18.44
N HIS A 82 -0.27 4.62 19.07
CA HIS A 82 -0.51 5.09 20.44
C HIS A 82 -1.86 5.84 20.53
N PRO A 83 -2.74 5.50 21.50
CA PRO A 83 -4.10 6.06 21.59
C PRO A 83 -4.18 7.59 21.66
N LYS A 84 -3.15 8.27 22.19
CA LYS A 84 -3.09 9.73 22.23
C LYS A 84 -3.09 10.40 20.86
N LEU A 85 -2.59 9.72 19.82
CA LEU A 85 -2.57 10.23 18.45
C LEU A 85 -3.96 10.23 17.81
N ALA A 86 -4.88 9.40 18.32
CA ALA A 86 -6.26 9.26 17.85
C ALA A 86 -6.35 9.10 16.32
N LEU A 87 -5.44 8.31 15.74
CA LEU A 87 -5.41 8.06 14.31
C LEU A 87 -6.59 7.17 13.88
N ASP A 88 -7.09 7.43 12.68
CA ASP A 88 -8.14 6.62 12.05
C ASP A 88 -7.56 5.43 11.30
N ALA A 89 -6.34 5.58 10.76
CA ALA A 89 -5.61 4.53 10.06
C ALA A 89 -4.10 4.75 10.10
N LEU A 90 -3.35 3.66 9.93
CA LEU A 90 -1.94 3.66 9.55
C LEU A 90 -1.82 3.18 8.10
N ILE A 91 -1.09 3.90 7.27
CA ILE A 91 -0.84 3.54 5.88
C ILE A 91 0.64 3.21 5.73
N ILE A 92 0.95 2.01 5.26
CA ILE A 92 2.32 1.61 4.94
C ILE A 92 2.46 1.64 3.42
N GLU A 93 3.24 2.57 2.88
CA GLU A 93 3.63 2.56 1.48
C GLU A 93 4.78 1.59 1.27
N ALA A 94 4.52 0.47 0.58
CA ALA A 94 5.53 -0.53 0.28
C ALA A 94 6.39 -0.10 -0.92
N SER A 95 7.68 -0.43 -0.90
CA SER A 95 8.56 -0.31 -2.07
C SER A 95 7.94 -1.01 -3.29
N GLY A 96 8.15 -0.42 -4.48
CA GLY A 96 7.65 -0.99 -5.74
C GLY A 96 8.21 -2.38 -6.08
N LEU A 97 9.30 -2.78 -5.43
CA LEU A 97 9.95 -4.09 -5.58
C LEU A 97 9.61 -5.05 -4.44
N ALA A 98 8.97 -4.57 -3.37
CA ALA A 98 8.62 -5.40 -2.22
C ALA A 98 7.49 -6.38 -2.56
N GLU A 99 7.60 -7.60 -2.02
CA GLU A 99 6.53 -8.59 -2.08
C GLU A 99 5.47 -8.25 -1.01
N PRO A 100 4.24 -7.87 -1.41
CA PRO A 100 3.24 -7.40 -0.45
C PRO A 100 2.81 -8.45 0.57
N GLY A 101 2.90 -9.74 0.23
CA GLY A 101 2.59 -10.83 1.14
C GLY A 101 3.53 -10.90 2.33
N THR A 102 4.81 -10.61 2.13
CA THR A 102 5.80 -10.57 3.22
C THR A 102 5.48 -9.45 4.20
N LEU A 103 5.21 -8.25 3.71
CA LEU A 103 4.86 -7.11 4.55
C LEU A 103 3.53 -7.32 5.29
N ALA A 104 2.52 -7.86 4.61
CA ALA A 104 1.24 -8.21 5.23
C ALA A 104 1.42 -9.23 6.37
N ARG A 105 2.29 -10.22 6.19
CA ARG A 105 2.61 -11.21 7.21
C ARG A 105 3.34 -10.58 8.40
N LEU A 106 4.30 -9.68 8.18
CA LEU A 106 4.99 -8.97 9.27
C LEU A 106 4.00 -8.15 10.11
N VAL A 107 3.13 -7.37 9.48
CA VAL A 107 2.09 -6.62 10.19
C VAL A 107 1.14 -7.54 10.96
N TRP A 108 0.74 -8.66 10.36
CA TRP A 108 -0.18 -9.60 11.01
C TRP A 108 0.42 -10.32 12.20
N LEU A 109 1.71 -10.62 12.15
CA LEU A 109 2.46 -11.29 13.24
C LEU A 109 3.07 -10.31 14.25
N SER A 110 2.92 -9.01 14.03
CA SER A 110 3.45 -7.98 14.94
C SER A 110 2.91 -8.16 16.37
N PRO A 111 3.76 -8.03 17.39
CA PRO A 111 3.34 -8.08 18.78
C PRO A 111 2.58 -6.85 19.24
N VAL A 112 2.49 -5.82 18.41
CA VAL A 112 1.81 -4.55 18.74
C VAL A 112 0.30 -4.78 18.86
N THR A 113 -0.26 -4.54 20.05
CA THR A 113 -1.66 -4.87 20.37
C THR A 113 -2.69 -3.85 19.91
N HIS A 114 -2.23 -2.65 19.57
CA HIS A 114 -3.12 -1.53 19.18
C HIS A 114 -3.39 -1.42 17.69
N ILE A 115 -2.92 -2.38 16.91
CA ILE A 115 -3.11 -2.42 15.46
C ILE A 115 -3.89 -3.64 15.02
N ARG A 116 -4.41 -3.58 13.79
CA ARG A 116 -4.90 -4.74 13.04
C ARG A 116 -4.66 -4.55 11.55
N LEU A 117 -4.15 -5.56 10.86
CA LEU A 117 -4.10 -5.54 9.41
C LEU A 117 -5.53 -5.46 8.86
N SER A 118 -5.82 -4.42 8.10
CA SER A 118 -7.16 -4.15 7.57
C SER A 118 -7.25 -4.45 6.08
N SER A 119 -6.28 -3.99 5.29
CA SER A 119 -6.35 -4.08 3.84
C SER A 119 -4.96 -4.09 3.22
N VAL A 120 -4.84 -4.79 2.10
CA VAL A 120 -3.73 -4.66 1.16
C VAL A 120 -4.30 -4.08 -0.13
N VAL A 121 -3.86 -2.89 -0.49
CA VAL A 121 -4.28 -2.15 -1.68
C VAL A 121 -3.18 -2.22 -2.72
N ASP A 122 -3.42 -2.86 -3.84
CA ASP A 122 -2.46 -2.98 -4.94
C ASP A 122 -2.80 -1.99 -6.05
N ILE A 123 -1.87 -1.06 -6.33
CA ILE A 123 -2.01 -0.08 -7.41
C ILE A 123 -1.40 -0.67 -8.69
N VAL A 124 -2.20 -0.76 -9.71
CA VAL A 124 -1.85 -1.32 -11.03
C VAL A 124 -1.86 -0.20 -12.06
N ASP A 125 -0.75 -0.04 -12.78
CA ASP A 125 -0.66 0.86 -13.93
C ASP A 125 -1.35 0.20 -15.13
N ALA A 126 -2.49 0.72 -15.57
CA ALA A 126 -3.27 0.15 -16.66
C ALA A 126 -2.47 0.03 -17.96
N LYS A 127 -1.59 0.99 -18.26
CA LYS A 127 -0.83 1.04 -19.50
C LYS A 127 0.34 0.07 -19.54
N ARG A 128 1.09 -0.01 -18.43
CA ARG A 128 2.36 -0.76 -18.36
C ARG A 128 2.24 -2.13 -17.70
N HIS A 129 1.04 -2.55 -17.32
CA HIS A 129 0.83 -3.72 -16.50
C HIS A 129 1.42 -5.00 -17.10
N PHE A 130 1.14 -5.24 -18.37
CA PHE A 130 1.61 -6.43 -19.07
C PHE A 130 3.08 -6.37 -19.52
N ASP A 131 3.71 -5.21 -19.40
CA ASP A 131 5.14 -5.03 -19.67
C ASP A 131 6.00 -5.13 -18.41
N THR A 132 5.39 -5.04 -17.22
CA THR A 132 6.13 -4.89 -15.96
C THR A 132 5.76 -5.88 -14.87
N VAL A 133 4.49 -6.22 -14.74
CA VAL A 133 3.98 -7.02 -13.60
C VAL A 133 3.48 -8.38 -14.03
N ASP A 134 2.62 -8.42 -15.06
CA ASP A 134 2.02 -9.66 -15.57
C ASP A 134 2.57 -9.99 -16.95
N LEU A 135 3.74 -10.60 -16.98
CA LEU A 135 4.42 -10.98 -18.23
C LEU A 135 3.82 -12.23 -18.89
N GLY A 136 2.68 -12.68 -18.41
CA GLY A 136 2.01 -13.90 -18.90
C GLY A 136 2.26 -15.13 -18.01
N GLY A 137 1.77 -16.27 -18.44
CA GLY A 137 1.83 -17.49 -17.64
C GLY A 137 0.90 -17.47 -16.43
N VAL A 138 1.39 -17.86 -15.25
CA VAL A 138 0.60 -17.85 -14.01
C VAL A 138 0.38 -16.40 -13.52
N PRO A 139 -0.85 -16.04 -13.13
CA PRO A 139 -1.09 -14.70 -12.60
C PRO A 139 -0.22 -14.36 -11.40
N PRO A 140 0.29 -13.12 -11.29
CA PRO A 140 1.16 -12.68 -10.23
C PRO A 140 0.65 -12.99 -8.82
N ARG A 141 1.55 -13.42 -7.92
CA ARG A 141 1.20 -13.78 -6.54
C ARG A 141 0.59 -12.61 -5.77
N ARG A 142 1.02 -11.39 -6.05
CA ARG A 142 0.53 -10.16 -5.41
C ARG A 142 -0.99 -9.99 -5.49
N TYR A 143 -1.65 -10.46 -6.55
CA TYR A 143 -3.11 -10.43 -6.64
C TYR A 143 -3.81 -11.25 -5.55
N GLY A 144 -3.19 -12.37 -5.13
CA GLY A 144 -3.76 -13.24 -4.09
C GLY A 144 -3.80 -12.61 -2.70
N VAL A 145 -3.00 -11.58 -2.48
CA VAL A 145 -2.88 -10.88 -1.17
C VAL A 145 -3.75 -9.62 -1.12
N ALA A 146 -3.99 -8.99 -2.27
CA ALA A 146 -4.73 -7.74 -2.35
C ALA A 146 -6.21 -7.93 -2.02
N SER A 147 -6.73 -7.16 -1.07
CA SER A 147 -8.17 -7.04 -0.81
C SER A 147 -8.83 -6.03 -1.75
N LEU A 148 -8.08 -5.02 -2.17
CA LEU A 148 -8.48 -4.00 -3.13
C LEU A 148 -7.39 -3.84 -4.20
N VAL A 149 -7.79 -3.84 -5.45
CA VAL A 149 -6.91 -3.50 -6.58
C VAL A 149 -7.42 -2.23 -7.23
N VAL A 150 -6.54 -1.25 -7.37
CA VAL A 150 -6.81 0.03 -8.02
C VAL A 150 -6.14 0.01 -9.40
N ILE A 151 -6.92 -0.11 -10.45
CA ILE A 151 -6.43 0.02 -11.82
C ILE A 151 -6.35 1.51 -12.14
N ASN A 152 -5.14 2.04 -12.07
CA ASN A 152 -4.83 3.47 -12.19
C ASN A 152 -4.42 3.83 -13.62
N ARG A 153 -4.46 5.13 -13.95
CA ARG A 153 -4.04 5.68 -15.24
C ARG A 153 -4.84 5.16 -16.43
N ILE A 154 -6.12 4.87 -16.25
CA ILE A 154 -6.97 4.43 -17.35
C ILE A 154 -7.19 5.52 -18.39
N ASP A 155 -6.96 6.78 -18.05
CA ASP A 155 -7.00 7.95 -18.93
C ASP A 155 -5.82 8.03 -19.90
N GLU A 156 -4.70 7.38 -19.59
CA GLU A 156 -3.54 7.25 -20.49
C GLU A 156 -3.77 6.23 -21.62
N LEU A 157 -4.86 5.47 -21.58
CA LEU A 157 -5.26 4.53 -22.61
C LEU A 157 -6.21 5.19 -23.61
N THR A 158 -6.04 4.88 -24.88
CA THR A 158 -7.06 5.20 -25.89
C THR A 158 -8.38 4.48 -25.58
N ALA A 159 -9.50 4.94 -26.13
CA ALA A 159 -10.80 4.32 -25.90
C ALA A 159 -10.82 2.82 -26.28
N GLN A 160 -10.12 2.45 -27.35
CA GLN A 160 -10.02 1.07 -27.81
C GLN A 160 -9.16 0.22 -26.89
N GLU A 161 -7.98 0.72 -26.49
CA GLU A 161 -7.09 0.04 -25.54
C GLU A 161 -7.75 -0.15 -24.17
N ARG A 162 -8.49 0.87 -23.71
CA ARG A 162 -9.15 0.83 -22.39
C ARG A 162 -10.09 -0.35 -22.27
N VAL A 163 -10.94 -0.59 -23.25
CA VAL A 163 -11.88 -1.72 -23.23
C VAL A 163 -11.14 -3.06 -23.18
N GLY A 164 -10.11 -3.22 -24.03
CA GLY A 164 -9.37 -4.49 -24.09
C GLY A 164 -8.47 -4.73 -22.89
N GLN A 165 -7.68 -3.71 -22.51
CA GLN A 165 -6.62 -3.86 -21.51
C GLN A 165 -7.17 -3.95 -20.08
N VAL A 166 -8.13 -3.10 -19.73
CA VAL A 166 -8.74 -3.11 -18.40
C VAL A 166 -9.45 -4.44 -18.16
N VAL A 167 -10.26 -4.90 -19.12
CA VAL A 167 -10.95 -6.20 -19.02
C VAL A 167 -9.95 -7.35 -18.86
N ARG A 168 -8.85 -7.30 -19.60
CA ARG A 168 -7.79 -8.31 -19.51
C ARG A 168 -7.10 -8.29 -18.13
N ILE A 169 -6.79 -7.11 -17.58
CA ILE A 169 -6.21 -6.96 -16.23
C ILE A 169 -7.19 -7.53 -15.20
N GLU A 170 -8.45 -7.16 -15.25
CA GLU A 170 -9.48 -7.68 -14.33
C GLU A 170 -9.60 -9.20 -14.38
N ALA A 171 -9.63 -9.77 -15.57
CA ALA A 171 -9.70 -11.22 -15.75
C ALA A 171 -8.50 -11.94 -15.09
N ARG A 172 -7.30 -11.38 -15.25
CA ARG A 172 -6.07 -11.91 -14.64
C ARG A 172 -6.11 -11.81 -13.11
N ILE A 173 -6.59 -10.70 -12.57
CA ILE A 173 -6.78 -10.53 -11.12
C ILE A 173 -7.79 -11.55 -10.62
N ARG A 174 -8.96 -11.67 -11.27
CA ARG A 174 -10.03 -12.60 -10.90
C ARG A 174 -9.60 -14.08 -10.96
N GLN A 175 -8.76 -14.43 -11.91
CA GLN A 175 -8.20 -15.78 -12.01
C GLN A 175 -7.41 -16.17 -10.75
N ARG A 176 -6.70 -15.22 -10.13
CA ARG A 176 -5.91 -15.46 -8.91
C ARG A 176 -6.69 -15.18 -7.63
N ASN A 177 -7.51 -14.14 -7.64
CA ASN A 177 -8.27 -13.68 -6.48
C ASN A 177 -9.69 -13.27 -6.89
N PRO A 178 -10.63 -14.21 -6.88
CA PRO A 178 -12.03 -13.92 -7.23
C PRO A 178 -12.72 -12.93 -6.28
N ARG A 179 -12.17 -12.74 -5.07
CA ARG A 179 -12.77 -11.91 -4.01
C ARG A 179 -12.24 -10.49 -3.96
N ALA A 180 -11.15 -10.17 -4.69
CA ALA A 180 -10.61 -8.82 -4.67
C ALA A 180 -11.64 -7.79 -5.14
N THR A 181 -11.77 -6.69 -4.41
CA THR A 181 -12.48 -5.52 -4.92
C THR A 181 -11.61 -4.85 -5.98
N ILE A 182 -12.18 -4.46 -7.11
CA ILE A 182 -11.45 -3.78 -8.19
C ILE A 182 -12.12 -2.44 -8.44
N ILE A 183 -11.34 -1.38 -8.45
CA ILE A 183 -11.78 -0.04 -8.81
C ILE A 183 -10.87 0.56 -9.90
N HIS A 184 -11.40 1.52 -10.65
CA HIS A 184 -10.66 2.23 -11.68
C HIS A 184 -10.47 3.67 -11.28
N THR A 185 -9.27 4.21 -11.55
CA THR A 185 -8.96 5.61 -11.27
C THR A 185 -8.32 6.28 -12.49
N ARG A 186 -8.48 7.59 -12.51
CA ARG A 186 -7.82 8.51 -13.44
C ARG A 186 -6.90 9.41 -12.64
N HIS A 187 -5.89 9.92 -13.28
CA HIS A 187 -5.03 10.97 -12.69
C HIS A 187 -5.75 12.28 -12.58
#